data_61fcdd924a275c9af5f148692a698281
#
_entry.id   61fcdd924a275c9af5f148692a698281
#
_cell.length_a   1.000
_cell.length_b   1.000
_cell.length_c   1.000
_cell.angle_alpha   90.00
_cell.angle_beta   90.00
_cell.angle_gamma   90.00
#
_symmetry.space_group_name_H-M   'P 1'
#
loop_
_entity.id
_entity.type
_entity.pdbx_description
1 polymer ?
#
loop_
_entity_poly.entity_id
_entity_poly.type
_entity_poly.pdbx_seq_one_letter_code
_entity_poly.pdbx_strand_id
1 'polypeptide(L)'
;MSDALGFAGKVVVVTGAGGGLGRAHALLFARHGAQVVVNDLGGSTQGDGANASAADQVVAEIRAAGGTAVANHDSVTDGGKIVQHALDAFGRIDVVVNNAGILRDKSFLKMEDTDWELVYKVHVEGAYKVTHAAWPHLREQNYG
;
A
#
# COMPACT_ATOMS: atom_id res chain seq x y z
N MET A 1 23.29 6.34 -16.96
CA MET A 1 23.17 4.90 -16.63
C MET A 1 21.72 4.51 -16.86
N SER A 2 21.47 3.56 -17.72
CA SER A 2 20.12 3.01 -17.79
C SER A 2 19.87 2.26 -16.49
N ASP A 3 18.92 2.74 -15.68
CA ASP A 3 18.47 1.99 -14.51
C ASP A 3 17.91 0.65 -14.99
N ALA A 4 18.58 -0.43 -14.63
CA ALA A 4 18.18 -1.79 -14.99
C ALA A 4 16.77 -2.16 -14.42
N LEU A 5 16.20 -1.31 -13.56
CA LEU A 5 14.88 -1.43 -12.92
C LEU A 5 13.99 -0.24 -13.27
N GLY A 6 13.82 0.07 -14.56
CA GLY A 6 12.97 1.18 -14.99
C GLY A 6 11.48 0.93 -14.71
N PHE A 7 10.88 1.75 -13.85
CA PHE A 7 9.43 1.76 -13.59
C PHE A 7 8.74 3.00 -14.19
N ALA A 8 9.38 3.67 -15.14
CA ALA A 8 8.79 4.82 -15.81
C ALA A 8 7.45 4.46 -16.47
N GLY A 9 6.41 5.23 -16.16
CA GLY A 9 5.05 4.99 -16.64
C GLY A 9 4.29 3.84 -15.94
N LYS A 10 4.88 3.22 -14.93
CA LYS A 10 4.23 2.19 -14.12
C LYS A 10 3.57 2.80 -12.88
N VAL A 11 2.44 2.26 -12.51
CA VAL A 11 1.69 2.63 -11.31
C VAL A 11 1.84 1.55 -10.26
N VAL A 12 2.33 1.93 -9.10
CA VAL A 12 2.62 1.04 -7.98
C VAL A 12 1.76 1.41 -6.78
N VAL A 13 1.02 0.47 -6.25
CA VAL A 13 0.30 0.60 -4.98
C VAL A 13 1.11 -0.09 -3.88
N VAL A 14 1.43 0.64 -2.82
CA VAL A 14 2.09 0.08 -1.62
C VAL A 14 1.16 0.27 -0.43
N THR A 15 0.71 -0.83 0.17
CA THR A 15 -0.12 -0.76 1.38
C THR A 15 0.74 -0.70 2.64
N GLY A 16 0.25 -0.01 3.68
CA GLY A 16 1.02 0.21 4.89
C GLY A 16 2.29 1.03 4.65
N ALA A 17 2.22 2.00 3.74
CA ALA A 17 3.38 2.74 3.23
C ALA A 17 3.66 4.05 3.97
N GLY A 18 2.95 4.35 5.06
CA GLY A 18 3.20 5.54 5.89
C GLY A 18 4.47 5.47 6.73
N GLY A 19 5.12 4.31 6.82
CA GLY A 19 6.34 4.14 7.61
C GLY A 19 7.08 2.84 7.28
N GLY A 20 8.20 2.62 7.96
CA GLY A 20 8.97 1.37 7.92
C GLY A 20 9.32 0.89 6.51
N LEU A 21 9.14 -0.40 6.27
CA LEU A 21 9.45 -1.04 4.99
C LEU A 21 8.55 -0.52 3.86
N GLY A 22 7.27 -0.30 4.12
CA GLY A 22 6.34 0.22 3.11
C GLY A 22 6.75 1.59 2.60
N ARG A 23 7.16 2.49 3.50
CA ARG A 23 7.73 3.79 3.13
C ARG A 23 8.99 3.62 2.27
N ALA A 24 9.91 2.75 2.67
CA ALA A 24 11.14 2.48 1.93
C ALA A 24 10.84 1.97 0.50
N HIS A 25 9.88 1.06 0.35
CA HIS A 25 9.42 0.58 -0.95
C HIS A 25 8.83 1.71 -1.80
N ALA A 26 7.92 2.52 -1.23
CA ALA A 26 7.30 3.63 -1.94
C ALA A 26 8.33 4.63 -2.48
N LEU A 27 9.29 5.02 -1.64
CA LEU A 27 10.39 5.91 -2.04
C LEU A 27 11.28 5.29 -3.12
N LEU A 28 11.57 3.99 -3.03
CA LEU A 28 12.39 3.30 -4.02
C LEU A 28 11.71 3.24 -5.38
N PHE A 29 10.46 2.82 -5.44
CA PHE A 29 9.71 2.80 -6.70
C PHE A 29 9.60 4.18 -7.33
N ALA A 30 9.34 5.22 -6.53
CA ALA A 30 9.27 6.59 -7.03
C ALA A 30 10.61 7.07 -7.62
N ARG A 31 11.74 6.73 -6.99
CA ARG A 31 13.10 7.03 -7.52
C ARG A 31 13.36 6.36 -8.87
N HIS A 32 12.76 5.20 -9.11
CA HIS A 32 12.86 4.48 -10.38
C HIS A 32 11.77 4.87 -11.40
N GLY A 33 11.08 5.98 -11.16
CA GLY A 33 10.16 6.59 -12.12
C GLY A 33 8.71 6.13 -12.04
N ALA A 34 8.35 5.30 -11.05
CA ALA A 34 6.96 4.91 -10.84
C ALA A 34 6.09 6.07 -10.33
N GLN A 35 4.81 6.02 -10.68
CA GLN A 35 3.74 6.77 -10.02
C GLN A 35 3.23 5.93 -8.84
N VAL A 36 3.26 6.45 -7.62
CA VAL A 36 3.04 5.66 -6.42
C VAL A 36 1.76 6.06 -5.70
N VAL A 37 0.92 5.08 -5.40
CA VAL A 37 -0.16 5.23 -4.41
C VAL A 37 0.39 4.77 -3.06
N VAL A 38 0.56 5.73 -2.16
CA VAL A 38 0.99 5.50 -0.78
C VAL A 38 -0.25 5.28 0.06
N ASN A 39 -0.59 4.03 0.31
CA ASN A 39 -1.74 3.69 1.14
C ASN A 39 -1.29 3.47 2.59
N ASP A 40 -1.96 4.13 3.51
CA ASP A 40 -1.82 3.89 4.95
C ASP A 40 -3.09 4.37 5.68
N LEU A 41 -3.71 3.49 6.45
CA LEU A 41 -4.86 3.84 7.29
C LEU A 41 -4.45 4.79 8.43
N GLY A 42 -3.15 4.82 8.76
CA GLY A 42 -2.59 5.69 9.78
C GLY A 42 -2.77 5.19 11.21
N GLY A 43 -3.07 3.90 11.39
CA GLY A 43 -3.09 3.26 12.71
C GLY A 43 -1.68 3.02 13.27
N SER A 44 -1.61 2.70 14.56
CA SER A 44 -0.39 2.20 15.18
C SER A 44 0.00 0.82 14.63
N THR A 45 1.21 0.37 14.92
CA THR A 45 1.64 -1.01 14.58
C THR A 45 0.78 -2.09 15.24
N GLN A 46 0.06 -1.74 16.29
CA GLN A 46 -0.93 -2.60 16.97
C GLN A 46 -2.31 -2.57 16.31
N GLY A 47 -2.53 -1.68 15.32
CA GLY A 47 -3.79 -1.54 14.61
C GLY A 47 -4.81 -0.61 15.28
N ASP A 48 -4.36 0.22 16.23
CA ASP A 48 -5.22 1.16 16.93
C ASP A 48 -5.13 2.57 16.34
N GLY A 49 -6.27 3.22 16.20
CA GLY A 49 -6.38 4.58 15.70
C GLY A 49 -6.20 4.71 14.17
N ALA A 50 -6.34 5.93 13.72
CA ALA A 50 -6.09 6.33 12.33
C ALA A 50 -5.44 7.71 12.31
N ASN A 51 -4.33 7.86 11.59
CA ASN A 51 -3.65 9.12 11.38
C ASN A 51 -3.27 9.27 9.91
N ALA A 52 -4.13 9.92 9.14
CA ALA A 52 -3.95 10.13 7.70
C ALA A 52 -2.61 10.80 7.35
N SER A 53 -2.00 11.53 8.29
CA SER A 53 -0.77 12.29 8.04
C SER A 53 0.44 11.42 7.65
N ALA A 54 0.49 10.15 8.01
CA ALA A 54 1.64 9.29 7.71
C ALA A 54 1.83 9.07 6.20
N ALA A 55 0.75 8.74 5.49
CA ALA A 55 0.78 8.62 4.02
C ALA A 55 1.09 9.96 3.35
N ASP A 56 0.50 11.06 3.84
CA ASP A 56 0.71 12.39 3.29
C ASP A 56 2.17 12.85 3.41
N GLN A 57 2.83 12.54 4.53
CA GLN A 57 4.24 12.83 4.72
C GLN A 57 5.14 12.12 3.70
N VAL A 58 4.89 10.84 3.44
CA VAL A 58 5.65 10.08 2.44
C VAL A 58 5.41 10.61 1.03
N VAL A 59 4.17 10.99 0.72
CA VAL A 59 3.84 11.65 -0.57
C VAL A 59 4.60 12.98 -0.70
N ALA A 60 4.66 13.78 0.36
CA ALA A 60 5.42 15.03 0.35
C ALA A 60 6.92 14.79 0.12
N GLU A 61 7.51 13.76 0.73
CA GLU A 61 8.91 13.37 0.50
C GLU A 61 9.16 12.96 -0.95
N ILE A 62 8.28 12.12 -1.52
CA ILE A 62 8.39 11.68 -2.93
C ILE A 62 8.33 12.88 -3.87
N ARG A 63 7.37 13.79 -3.66
CA ARG A 63 7.21 14.99 -4.49
C ARG A 63 8.39 15.97 -4.35
N ALA A 64 8.90 16.15 -3.15
CA ALA A 64 10.09 16.96 -2.90
C ALA A 64 11.33 16.42 -3.62
N ALA A 65 11.43 15.11 -3.80
CA ALA A 65 12.48 14.45 -4.58
C ALA A 65 12.22 14.42 -6.10
N GLY A 66 11.15 15.07 -6.58
CA GLY A 66 10.79 15.12 -8.00
C GLY A 66 9.97 13.92 -8.50
N GLY A 67 9.53 13.02 -7.62
CA GLY A 67 8.69 11.89 -7.96
C GLY A 67 7.19 12.23 -7.97
N THR A 68 6.38 11.25 -8.34
CA THR A 68 4.92 11.38 -8.44
C THR A 68 4.24 10.39 -7.49
N ALA A 69 3.41 10.91 -6.59
CA ALA A 69 2.66 10.09 -5.65
C ALA A 69 1.35 10.74 -5.22
N VAL A 70 0.41 9.90 -4.79
CA VAL A 70 -0.83 10.29 -4.10
C VAL A 70 -1.00 9.48 -2.83
N ALA A 71 -1.61 10.08 -1.82
CA ALA A 71 -1.94 9.40 -0.57
C ALA A 71 -3.32 8.74 -0.65
N ASN A 72 -3.45 7.57 -0.07
CA ASN A 72 -4.71 6.87 0.13
C ASN A 72 -4.84 6.42 1.58
N HIS A 73 -6.00 6.64 2.19
CA HIS A 73 -6.24 6.39 3.61
C HIS A 73 -7.28 5.28 3.86
N ASP A 74 -7.65 4.53 2.83
CA ASP A 74 -8.61 3.43 2.97
C ASP A 74 -7.99 2.22 3.66
N SER A 75 -8.83 1.46 4.35
CA SER A 75 -8.42 0.16 4.89
C SER A 75 -8.11 -0.83 3.77
N VAL A 76 -7.13 -1.72 3.98
CA VAL A 76 -6.85 -2.82 3.05
C VAL A 76 -8.03 -3.77 2.88
N THR A 77 -8.93 -3.83 3.86
CA THR A 77 -10.20 -4.59 3.74
C THR A 77 -11.19 -3.96 2.73
N ASP A 78 -10.97 -2.70 2.39
CA ASP A 78 -11.65 -1.97 1.32
C ASP A 78 -10.79 -1.89 0.05
N GLY A 79 -10.12 -2.97 -0.31
CA GLY A 79 -9.14 -3.02 -1.41
C GLY A 79 -9.63 -2.44 -2.74
N GLY A 80 -10.92 -2.54 -3.02
CA GLY A 80 -11.54 -1.92 -4.20
C GLY A 80 -11.39 -0.40 -4.24
N LYS A 81 -11.48 0.28 -3.10
CA LYS A 81 -11.30 1.74 -3.03
C LYS A 81 -9.85 2.14 -3.30
N ILE A 82 -8.90 1.37 -2.77
CA ILE A 82 -7.46 1.61 -2.99
C ILE A 82 -7.12 1.49 -4.49
N VAL A 83 -7.59 0.42 -5.13
CA VAL A 83 -7.38 0.20 -6.57
C VAL A 83 -8.08 1.25 -7.40
N GLN A 84 -9.34 1.60 -7.07
CA GLN A 84 -10.06 2.66 -7.78
C GLN A 84 -9.34 3.99 -7.69
N HIS A 85 -8.76 4.32 -6.53
CA HIS A 85 -7.96 5.54 -6.37
C HIS A 85 -6.72 5.54 -7.29
N ALA A 86 -6.06 4.41 -7.46
CA ALA A 86 -4.94 4.30 -8.41
C ALA A 86 -5.39 4.54 -9.86
N LEU A 87 -6.53 3.98 -10.24
CA LEU A 87 -7.11 4.17 -11.57
C LEU A 87 -7.54 5.62 -11.81
N ASP A 88 -8.18 6.24 -10.82
CA ASP A 88 -8.64 7.64 -10.91
C ASP A 88 -7.46 8.61 -11.01
N ALA A 89 -6.40 8.36 -10.24
CA ALA A 89 -5.22 9.24 -10.21
C ALA A 89 -4.30 9.06 -11.43
N PHE A 90 -4.12 7.82 -11.91
CA PHE A 90 -3.07 7.48 -12.87
C PHE A 90 -3.54 6.65 -14.06
N GLY A 91 -4.79 6.21 -14.09
CA GLY A 91 -5.40 5.50 -15.22
C GLY A 91 -5.00 4.02 -15.36
N ARG A 92 -4.14 3.48 -14.50
CA ARG A 92 -3.67 2.10 -14.54
C ARG A 92 -3.17 1.61 -13.18
N ILE A 93 -2.91 0.34 -13.08
CA ILE A 93 -2.22 -0.28 -11.94
C ILE A 93 -1.32 -1.40 -12.47
N ASP A 94 -0.05 -1.41 -12.09
CA ASP A 94 0.95 -2.35 -12.62
C ASP A 94 1.56 -3.23 -11.53
N VAL A 95 1.71 -2.71 -10.32
CA VAL A 95 2.34 -3.42 -9.21
C VAL A 95 1.54 -3.21 -7.94
N VAL A 96 1.29 -4.28 -7.20
CA VAL A 96 0.71 -4.25 -5.87
C VAL A 96 1.72 -4.82 -4.86
N VAL A 97 2.08 -4.02 -3.87
CA VAL A 97 2.90 -4.44 -2.75
C VAL A 97 2.00 -4.54 -1.51
N ASN A 98 1.58 -5.75 -1.19
CA ASN A 98 0.80 -6.05 0.01
C ASN A 98 1.72 -6.07 1.24
N ASN A 99 2.08 -4.88 1.71
CA ASN A 99 2.99 -4.69 2.85
C ASN A 99 2.25 -4.40 4.15
N ALA A 100 1.01 -3.93 4.12
CA ALA A 100 0.25 -3.63 5.33
C ALA A 100 0.22 -4.81 6.29
N GLY A 101 0.49 -4.55 7.56
CA GLY A 101 0.52 -5.55 8.60
C GLY A 101 0.45 -4.90 9.98
N ILE A 102 -0.03 -5.64 10.94
CA ILE A 102 -0.11 -5.25 12.35
C ILE A 102 0.40 -6.37 13.24
N LEU A 103 0.78 -6.03 14.44
CA LEU A 103 1.20 -6.98 15.48
C LEU A 103 0.22 -6.96 16.64
N ARG A 104 -0.18 -8.15 17.09
CA ARG A 104 -0.90 -8.43 18.33
C ARG A 104 -0.12 -9.48 19.11
N ASP A 105 1.07 -9.07 19.59
CA ASP A 105 2.03 -9.97 20.23
C ASP A 105 1.56 -10.35 21.64
N LYS A 106 0.95 -11.50 21.76
CA LYS A 106 0.46 -12.11 23.00
C LYS A 106 0.80 -13.60 23.01
N SER A 107 0.98 -14.17 24.22
CA SER A 107 1.06 -15.62 24.33
C SER A 107 -0.26 -16.26 23.86
N PHE A 108 -0.19 -17.47 23.33
CA PHE A 108 -1.38 -18.16 22.79
C PHE A 108 -2.52 -18.23 23.80
N LEU A 109 -2.20 -18.47 25.08
CA LEU A 109 -3.21 -18.54 26.15
C LEU A 109 -3.91 -17.20 26.44
N LYS A 110 -3.22 -16.08 26.16
CA LYS A 110 -3.76 -14.72 26.41
C LYS A 110 -4.31 -14.06 25.15
N MET A 111 -4.21 -14.73 24.02
CA MET A 111 -4.73 -14.22 22.75
C MET A 111 -6.26 -14.29 22.79
N GLU A 112 -6.90 -13.19 22.45
CA GLU A 112 -8.35 -13.10 22.28
C GLU A 112 -8.75 -13.27 20.82
N ASP A 113 -9.99 -13.68 20.56
CA ASP A 113 -10.50 -13.85 19.20
C ASP A 113 -10.38 -12.54 18.40
N THR A 114 -10.60 -11.39 19.05
CA THR A 114 -10.45 -10.07 18.43
C THR A 114 -9.03 -9.77 17.98
N ASP A 115 -8.00 -10.26 18.70
CA ASP A 115 -6.60 -10.11 18.27
C ASP A 115 -6.34 -10.94 17.02
N TRP A 116 -6.78 -12.20 17.03
CA TRP A 116 -6.68 -13.11 15.90
C TRP A 116 -7.40 -12.58 14.66
N GLU A 117 -8.66 -12.20 14.82
CA GLU A 117 -9.49 -11.69 13.72
C GLU A 117 -8.89 -10.45 13.08
N LEU A 118 -8.37 -9.50 13.88
CA LEU A 118 -7.79 -8.28 13.35
C LEU A 118 -6.50 -8.56 12.55
N VAL A 119 -5.62 -9.41 13.07
CA VAL A 119 -4.40 -9.82 12.35
C VAL A 119 -4.77 -10.52 11.04
N TYR A 120 -5.72 -11.45 11.08
CA TYR A 120 -6.20 -12.16 9.90
C TYR A 120 -6.78 -11.17 8.86
N LYS A 121 -7.64 -10.25 9.29
CA LYS A 121 -8.24 -9.23 8.40
C LYS A 121 -7.18 -8.39 7.68
N VAL A 122 -6.17 -7.92 8.39
CA VAL A 122 -5.16 -7.07 7.77
C VAL A 122 -4.23 -7.87 6.87
N HIS A 123 -3.67 -8.98 7.37
CA HIS A 123 -2.64 -9.72 6.62
C HIS A 123 -3.19 -10.61 5.51
N VAL A 124 -4.33 -11.27 5.74
CA VAL A 124 -4.88 -12.26 4.79
C VAL A 124 -6.00 -11.63 3.96
N GLU A 125 -7.06 -11.17 4.62
CA GLU A 125 -8.21 -10.59 3.92
C GLU A 125 -7.82 -9.31 3.16
N GLY A 126 -7.01 -8.44 3.76
CA GLY A 126 -6.53 -7.22 3.12
C GLY A 126 -5.73 -7.50 1.85
N ALA A 127 -4.76 -8.42 1.92
CA ALA A 127 -3.98 -8.81 0.75
C ALA A 127 -4.86 -9.42 -0.35
N TYR A 128 -5.82 -10.25 0.01
CA TYR A 128 -6.81 -10.80 -0.91
C TYR A 128 -7.64 -9.71 -1.57
N LYS A 129 -8.23 -8.80 -0.79
CA LYS A 129 -9.11 -7.74 -1.30
C LYS A 129 -8.42 -6.79 -2.27
N VAL A 130 -7.22 -6.36 -1.94
CA VAL A 130 -6.43 -5.46 -2.81
C VAL A 130 -6.03 -6.18 -4.09
N THR A 131 -5.47 -7.38 -3.98
CA THR A 131 -5.03 -8.17 -5.14
C THR A 131 -6.22 -8.54 -6.04
N HIS A 132 -7.32 -8.99 -5.46
CA HIS A 132 -8.52 -9.36 -6.21
C HIS A 132 -9.08 -8.17 -7.01
N ALA A 133 -9.12 -6.98 -6.41
CA ALA A 133 -9.58 -5.77 -7.09
C ALA A 133 -8.62 -5.34 -8.22
N ALA A 134 -7.30 -5.50 -8.05
CA ALA A 134 -6.31 -5.17 -9.06
C ALA A 134 -6.28 -6.19 -10.23
N TRP A 135 -6.61 -7.44 -9.97
CA TRP A 135 -6.40 -8.56 -10.88
C TRP A 135 -6.99 -8.39 -12.27
N PRO A 136 -8.24 -7.91 -12.47
CA PRO A 136 -8.80 -7.69 -13.80
C PRO A 136 -7.96 -6.72 -14.64
N HIS A 137 -7.47 -5.66 -14.02
CA HIS A 137 -6.66 -4.62 -14.67
C HIS A 137 -5.27 -5.14 -15.08
N LEU A 138 -4.62 -5.90 -14.19
CA LEU A 138 -3.34 -6.54 -14.48
C LEU A 138 -3.47 -7.52 -15.66
N ARG A 139 -4.54 -8.31 -15.68
CA ARG A 139 -4.83 -9.24 -16.79
C ARG A 139 -5.09 -8.51 -18.11
N GLU A 140 -5.92 -7.47 -18.09
CA GLU A 140 -6.24 -6.68 -19.29
C GLU A 140 -4.98 -6.02 -19.86
N GLN A 141 -4.12 -5.48 -19.01
CA GLN A 141 -2.86 -4.87 -19.38
C GLN A 141 -1.80 -5.88 -19.83
N ASN A 142 -2.00 -7.18 -19.55
CA ASN A 142 -1.01 -8.24 -19.75
C ASN A 142 0.33 -7.95 -19.07
N TYR A 143 0.27 -7.31 -17.89
CA TYR A 143 1.42 -6.94 -17.07
C TYR A 143 0.99 -6.85 -15.58
N GLY A 144 1.86 -7.37 -14.67
CA GLY A 144 1.63 -7.30 -13.22
C GLY A 144 2.46 -8.30 -12.45
#